data_3c8460556f867fe8783872d6be65a6e6
#
_entry.id   3c8460556f867fe8783872d6be65a6e6
#
_cell.length_a   1.000
_cell.length_b   1.000
_cell.length_c   1.000
_cell.angle_alpha   90.00
_cell.angle_beta   90.00
_cell.angle_gamma   90.00
#
_symmetry.space_group_name_H-M   'P 1'
#
loop_
_entity.id
_entity.type
_entity.pdbx_description
1 polymer ?
#
loop_
_entity_poly.entity_id
_entity_poly.type
_entity_poly.pdbx_seq_one_letter_code
_entity_poly.pdbx_strand_id
1 'polypeptide(L)'
;MTTTHLELTGVDIEFPTPDGPFKALDNVNLKIKKGEYISLIGHSGCGKSTVLNIVAGLYQATKGGVLLDGKEVNEPGPERAVVFQNHSLLPWLTAYENVELAVNQVFKRKKSKAEMKDWIEHNLSLVHMTHAMHKRPEEISGGMKQRVGIARALAMEPKVLLMDEPFGALDALTRAHLQDSLMEIQNELNNTVIMITHDVDEAVLLSDRIVMMTNGPEATVGEILEIDLPRPRNRIALADDPQYNQYRAAVLSFLYEKQRKPDTGETSKKPAEEEKLAHNLQPEETKGDVSTIETTANSEKVKAA
;
A
#
# COMPACT_ATOMS: atom_id res chain seq x y z
N MET A 1 7.55 -4.85 -31.13
CA MET A 1 8.02 -5.68 -29.99
C MET A 1 8.02 -4.77 -28.77
N THR A 2 7.14 -4.99 -27.81
CA THR A 2 7.12 -4.21 -26.55
C THR A 2 8.33 -4.66 -25.74
N THR A 3 9.32 -3.76 -25.61
CA THR A 3 10.51 -4.03 -24.83
C THR A 3 10.15 -4.10 -23.33
N THR A 4 10.49 -5.20 -22.68
CA THR A 4 10.37 -5.35 -21.23
C THR A 4 11.23 -4.28 -20.55
N HIS A 5 10.62 -3.52 -19.61
CA HIS A 5 11.30 -2.45 -18.88
C HIS A 5 11.92 -2.94 -17.58
N LEU A 6 11.13 -3.72 -16.82
CA LEU A 6 11.58 -4.38 -15.60
C LEU A 6 11.25 -5.87 -15.68
N GLU A 7 12.22 -6.72 -15.36
CA GLU A 7 12.07 -8.18 -15.45
C GLU A 7 12.64 -8.85 -14.20
N LEU A 8 11.81 -9.68 -13.56
CA LEU A 8 12.22 -10.64 -12.55
C LEU A 8 12.26 -12.02 -13.21
N THR A 9 13.37 -12.75 -13.10
CA THR A 9 13.53 -14.06 -13.72
C THR A 9 14.04 -15.06 -12.70
N GLY A 10 13.20 -16.05 -12.38
CA GLY A 10 13.54 -17.16 -11.50
C GLY A 10 13.99 -16.73 -10.11
N VAL A 11 13.36 -15.68 -9.55
CA VAL A 11 13.82 -15.06 -8.30
C VAL A 11 13.43 -15.91 -7.11
N ASP A 12 14.46 -16.45 -6.42
CA ASP A 12 14.36 -17.08 -5.11
C ASP A 12 15.00 -16.16 -4.05
N ILE A 13 14.49 -16.20 -2.83
CA ILE A 13 15.18 -15.61 -1.68
C ILE A 13 15.00 -16.47 -0.43
N GLU A 14 16.12 -16.70 0.24
CA GLU A 14 16.22 -17.43 1.49
C GLU A 14 16.81 -16.54 2.57
N PHE A 15 16.20 -16.55 3.74
CA PHE A 15 16.72 -15.84 4.92
C PHE A 15 17.27 -16.83 5.93
N PRO A 16 18.45 -16.59 6.52
CA PRO A 16 18.96 -17.42 7.60
C PRO A 16 18.09 -17.24 8.85
N THR A 17 17.63 -18.36 9.44
CA THR A 17 16.94 -18.36 10.72
C THR A 17 17.59 -19.35 11.68
N PRO A 18 17.36 -19.26 13.01
CA PRO A 18 17.91 -20.22 13.98
C PRO A 18 17.53 -21.68 13.68
N ASP A 19 16.36 -21.90 13.07
CA ASP A 19 15.82 -23.22 12.73
C ASP A 19 16.22 -23.70 11.33
N GLY A 20 17.10 -22.98 10.63
CA GLY A 20 17.52 -23.26 9.27
C GLY A 20 17.10 -22.18 8.28
N PRO A 21 17.45 -22.31 6.98
CA PRO A 21 17.11 -21.32 5.96
C PRO A 21 15.59 -21.29 5.73
N PHE A 22 15.00 -20.11 5.79
CA PHE A 22 13.60 -19.86 5.47
C PHE A 22 13.48 -19.32 4.04
N LYS A 23 12.93 -20.12 3.14
CA LYS A 23 12.66 -19.72 1.75
C LYS A 23 11.39 -18.89 1.69
N ALA A 24 11.52 -17.58 1.51
CA ALA A 24 10.40 -16.66 1.47
C ALA A 24 9.74 -16.62 0.08
N LEU A 25 10.56 -16.62 -0.99
CA LEU A 25 10.08 -16.61 -2.39
C LEU A 25 10.70 -17.77 -3.16
N ASP A 26 9.89 -18.36 -4.05
CA ASP A 26 10.27 -19.44 -4.94
C ASP A 26 9.92 -19.13 -6.39
N ASN A 27 10.93 -19.11 -7.27
CA ASN A 27 10.80 -18.99 -8.72
C ASN A 27 9.84 -17.85 -9.18
N VAL A 28 9.98 -16.65 -8.59
CA VAL A 28 9.16 -15.49 -8.96
C VAL A 28 9.58 -14.99 -10.34
N ASN A 29 8.64 -14.98 -11.28
CA ASN A 29 8.81 -14.50 -12.63
C ASN A 29 7.78 -13.41 -12.94
N LEU A 30 8.24 -12.22 -13.36
CA LEU A 30 7.37 -11.09 -13.67
C LEU A 30 8.03 -10.17 -14.70
N LYS A 31 7.30 -9.83 -15.78
CA LYS A 31 7.74 -8.87 -16.78
C LYS A 31 6.83 -7.67 -16.78
N ILE A 32 7.40 -6.48 -16.70
CA ILE A 32 6.69 -5.21 -16.57
C ILE A 32 7.09 -4.29 -17.72
N LYS A 33 6.11 -3.68 -18.36
CA LYS A 33 6.30 -2.70 -19.44
C LYS A 33 6.61 -1.33 -18.85
N LYS A 34 7.23 -0.47 -19.64
CA LYS A 34 7.44 0.93 -19.26
C LYS A 34 6.09 1.65 -19.11
N GLY A 35 5.94 2.44 -18.05
CA GLY A 35 4.73 3.18 -17.76
C GLY A 35 3.58 2.34 -17.23
N GLU A 36 3.78 1.06 -16.97
CA GLU A 36 2.75 0.16 -16.45
C GLU A 36 2.58 0.35 -14.93
N TYR A 37 1.34 0.36 -14.47
CA TYR A 37 0.99 0.38 -13.04
C TYR A 37 0.58 -1.02 -12.60
N ILE A 38 1.34 -1.62 -11.69
CA ILE A 38 1.09 -2.97 -11.17
C ILE A 38 0.79 -2.92 -9.68
N SER A 39 -0.25 -3.62 -9.25
CA SER A 39 -0.48 -3.91 -7.83
C SER A 39 -0.08 -5.34 -7.49
N LEU A 40 0.68 -5.51 -6.40
CA LEU A 40 0.95 -6.79 -5.76
C LEU A 40 -0.06 -6.99 -4.63
N ILE A 41 -0.85 -8.07 -4.70
CA ILE A 41 -1.87 -8.38 -3.70
C ILE A 41 -1.68 -9.82 -3.18
N GLY A 42 -2.08 -10.06 -1.93
CA GLY A 42 -1.95 -11.36 -1.28
C GLY A 42 -1.97 -11.22 0.23
N HIS A 43 -2.02 -12.33 0.96
CA HIS A 43 -2.09 -12.33 2.43
C HIS A 43 -0.85 -11.70 3.08
N SER A 44 -1.00 -11.30 4.33
CA SER A 44 0.14 -10.84 5.12
C SER A 44 1.21 -11.96 5.21
N GLY A 45 2.48 -11.57 5.07
CA GLY A 45 3.59 -12.53 5.11
C GLY A 45 3.84 -13.33 3.82
N CYS A 46 3.09 -13.12 2.72
CA CYS A 46 3.32 -13.81 1.44
C CYS A 46 4.47 -13.24 0.60
N GLY A 47 5.36 -12.44 1.16
CA GLY A 47 6.57 -12.00 0.48
C GLY A 47 6.43 -10.76 -0.43
N LYS A 48 5.30 -10.04 -0.46
CA LYS A 48 5.12 -8.83 -1.31
C LYS A 48 6.19 -7.76 -1.08
N SER A 49 6.42 -7.38 0.19
CA SER A 49 7.48 -6.41 0.54
C SER A 49 8.87 -6.96 0.23
N THR A 50 9.06 -8.29 0.27
CA THR A 50 10.31 -8.93 -0.15
C THR A 50 10.55 -8.75 -1.64
N VAL A 51 9.52 -8.98 -2.49
CA VAL A 51 9.60 -8.72 -3.94
C VAL A 51 9.94 -7.25 -4.20
N LEU A 52 9.24 -6.32 -3.52
CA LEU A 52 9.49 -4.89 -3.67
C LEU A 52 10.92 -4.51 -3.26
N ASN A 53 11.44 -5.05 -2.16
CA ASN A 53 12.80 -4.79 -1.69
C ASN A 53 13.88 -5.38 -2.63
N ILE A 54 13.63 -6.51 -3.28
CA ILE A 54 14.51 -7.06 -4.30
C ILE A 54 14.55 -6.13 -5.53
N VAL A 55 13.37 -5.66 -6.00
CA VAL A 55 13.29 -4.70 -7.11
C VAL A 55 13.97 -3.38 -6.75
N ALA A 56 13.87 -2.93 -5.51
CA ALA A 56 14.57 -1.74 -5.02
C ALA A 56 16.11 -1.91 -4.98
N GLY A 57 16.61 -3.15 -5.00
CA GLY A 57 18.02 -3.47 -4.80
C GLY A 57 18.45 -3.46 -3.34
N LEU A 58 17.48 -3.50 -2.39
CA LEU A 58 17.74 -3.57 -0.95
C LEU A 58 18.03 -5.00 -0.49
N TYR A 59 17.45 -5.99 -1.18
CA TYR A 59 17.75 -7.41 -0.98
C TYR A 59 18.29 -7.99 -2.27
N GLN A 60 19.27 -8.89 -2.15
CA GLN A 60 19.77 -9.67 -3.27
C GLN A 60 19.04 -11.02 -3.31
N ALA A 61 18.61 -11.43 -4.51
CA ALA A 61 18.05 -12.74 -4.72
C ALA A 61 19.10 -13.84 -4.44
N THR A 62 18.69 -14.95 -3.83
CA THR A 62 19.54 -16.13 -3.65
C THR A 62 19.77 -16.85 -4.99
N LYS A 63 18.74 -16.82 -5.87
CA LYS A 63 18.81 -17.30 -7.26
C LYS A 63 18.01 -16.38 -8.15
N GLY A 64 18.30 -16.42 -9.45
CA GLY A 64 17.68 -15.54 -10.43
C GLY A 64 18.14 -14.10 -10.29
N GLY A 65 17.37 -13.13 -10.79
CA GLY A 65 17.75 -11.73 -10.72
C GLY A 65 16.69 -10.79 -11.26
N VAL A 66 16.98 -9.50 -11.12
CA VAL A 66 16.13 -8.41 -11.60
C VAL A 66 16.90 -7.59 -12.64
N LEU A 67 16.27 -7.32 -13.76
CA LEU A 67 16.79 -6.45 -14.82
C LEU A 67 15.91 -5.20 -14.96
N LEU A 68 16.52 -4.02 -14.99
CA LEU A 68 15.87 -2.76 -15.34
C LEU A 68 16.52 -2.20 -16.61
N ASP A 69 15.75 -2.03 -17.68
CA ASP A 69 16.26 -1.65 -19.01
C ASP A 69 17.46 -2.54 -19.47
N GLY A 70 17.39 -3.84 -19.18
CA GLY A 70 18.43 -4.81 -19.51
C GLY A 70 19.67 -4.76 -18.64
N LYS A 71 19.70 -3.92 -17.57
CA LYS A 71 20.80 -3.84 -16.60
C LYS A 71 20.41 -4.53 -15.31
N GLU A 72 21.31 -5.32 -14.76
CA GLU A 72 21.09 -6.01 -13.50
C GLU A 72 20.97 -5.04 -12.31
N VAL A 73 20.03 -5.34 -11.41
CA VAL A 73 19.76 -4.57 -10.19
C VAL A 73 20.46 -5.25 -9.02
N ASN A 74 21.63 -4.76 -8.64
CA ASN A 74 22.45 -5.33 -7.55
C ASN A 74 22.53 -4.43 -6.31
N GLU A 75 22.13 -3.16 -6.42
CA GLU A 75 22.20 -2.17 -5.34
C GLU A 75 21.09 -1.12 -5.49
N PRO A 76 20.73 -0.39 -4.42
CA PRO A 76 19.78 0.71 -4.52
C PRO A 76 20.28 1.81 -5.46
N GLY A 77 19.36 2.39 -6.24
CA GLY A 77 19.71 3.46 -7.19
C GLY A 77 18.56 4.47 -7.34
N PRO A 78 18.89 5.71 -7.77
CA PRO A 78 17.92 6.81 -7.86
C PRO A 78 16.83 6.56 -8.90
N GLU A 79 17.03 5.65 -9.83
CA GLU A 79 16.04 5.25 -10.82
C GLU A 79 14.92 4.38 -10.25
N ARG A 80 15.03 3.94 -8.99
CA ARG A 80 14.03 3.15 -8.25
C ARG A 80 13.76 3.80 -6.90
N ALA A 81 12.72 4.63 -6.84
CA ALA A 81 12.34 5.29 -5.60
C ALA A 81 11.36 4.44 -4.81
N VAL A 82 11.50 4.41 -3.48
CA VAL A 82 10.67 3.64 -2.57
C VAL A 82 9.88 4.57 -1.65
N VAL A 83 8.57 4.33 -1.58
CA VAL A 83 7.67 4.88 -0.56
C VAL A 83 7.36 3.75 0.42
N PHE A 84 7.92 3.83 1.62
CA PHE A 84 7.71 2.83 2.66
C PHE A 84 6.37 3.01 3.38
N GLN A 85 5.83 1.94 3.92
CA GLN A 85 4.63 1.94 4.77
C GLN A 85 4.78 2.91 5.96
N ASN A 86 5.94 2.87 6.63
CA ASN A 86 6.33 3.86 7.63
C ASN A 86 6.97 5.05 6.91
N HIS A 87 6.33 6.16 6.81
CA HIS A 87 6.68 7.38 6.05
C HIS A 87 8.18 7.69 5.93
N SER A 88 9.03 7.16 6.81
CA SER A 88 10.50 7.23 6.83
C SER A 88 11.04 8.66 6.63
N LEU A 89 10.33 9.67 7.19
CA LEU A 89 10.78 11.05 7.21
C LEU A 89 11.80 11.24 8.32
N LEU A 90 12.83 12.05 8.04
CA LEU A 90 13.80 12.47 9.04
C LEU A 90 13.15 13.49 9.99
N PRO A 91 12.99 13.16 11.30
CA PRO A 91 12.16 13.96 12.20
C PRO A 91 12.73 15.36 12.52
N TRP A 92 14.03 15.55 12.33
CA TRP A 92 14.71 16.84 12.53
C TRP A 92 14.67 17.77 11.31
N LEU A 93 14.17 17.30 10.15
CA LEU A 93 14.01 18.06 8.92
C LEU A 93 12.54 18.45 8.71
N THR A 94 12.31 19.60 8.10
CA THR A 94 11.00 20.02 7.60
C THR A 94 10.54 19.14 6.44
N ALA A 95 9.27 19.27 6.02
CA ALA A 95 8.77 18.59 4.83
C ALA A 95 9.59 18.98 3.58
N TYR A 96 9.89 20.26 3.42
CA TYR A 96 10.74 20.76 2.35
C TYR A 96 12.14 20.12 2.36
N GLU A 97 12.82 20.15 3.50
CA GLU A 97 14.18 19.61 3.66
C GLU A 97 14.23 18.09 3.46
N ASN A 98 13.17 17.36 3.82
CA ASN A 98 13.07 15.92 3.52
C ASN A 98 13.04 15.63 2.01
N VAL A 99 12.37 16.48 1.22
CA VAL A 99 12.35 16.38 -0.25
C VAL A 99 13.66 16.91 -0.83
N GLU A 100 14.19 18.03 -0.30
CA GLU A 100 15.46 18.63 -0.72
C GLU A 100 16.62 17.64 -0.63
N LEU A 101 16.66 16.81 0.41
CA LEU A 101 17.72 15.80 0.57
C LEU A 101 17.79 14.85 -0.63
N ALA A 102 16.63 14.37 -1.11
CA ALA A 102 16.56 13.49 -2.28
C ALA A 102 16.92 14.23 -3.58
N VAL A 103 16.41 15.45 -3.75
CA VAL A 103 16.70 16.29 -4.93
C VAL A 103 18.20 16.62 -5.00
N ASN A 104 18.82 16.99 -3.88
CA ASN A 104 20.25 17.26 -3.81
C ASN A 104 21.09 16.03 -4.19
N GLN A 105 20.68 14.83 -3.74
CA GLN A 105 21.41 13.60 -4.07
C GLN A 105 21.44 13.32 -5.57
N VAL A 106 20.33 13.60 -6.27
CA VAL A 106 20.17 13.27 -7.70
C VAL A 106 20.65 14.40 -8.62
N PHE A 107 20.37 15.68 -8.25
CA PHE A 107 20.47 16.82 -9.17
C PHE A 107 21.52 17.85 -8.81
N LYS A 108 22.24 17.76 -7.68
CA LYS A 108 23.25 18.73 -7.23
C LYS A 108 24.26 19.13 -8.30
N ARG A 109 24.57 18.23 -9.25
CA ARG A 109 25.52 18.48 -10.35
C ARG A 109 24.82 18.75 -11.70
N LYS A 110 23.48 18.72 -11.74
CA LYS A 110 22.70 18.80 -12.98
C LYS A 110 21.79 20.04 -13.05
N LYS A 111 21.34 20.55 -11.89
CA LYS A 111 20.41 21.69 -11.79
C LYS A 111 21.02 22.77 -10.89
N SER A 112 20.68 24.04 -11.17
CA SER A 112 21.02 25.17 -10.31
C SER A 112 20.24 25.11 -9.00
N LYS A 113 20.66 25.89 -8.00
CA LYS A 113 19.94 25.98 -6.72
C LYS A 113 18.50 26.51 -6.89
N ALA A 114 18.27 27.45 -7.81
CA ALA A 114 16.94 27.99 -8.12
C ALA A 114 16.04 26.90 -8.73
N GLU A 115 16.52 26.19 -9.76
CA GLU A 115 15.78 25.09 -10.38
C GLU A 115 15.46 23.95 -9.39
N MET A 116 16.39 23.63 -8.49
CA MET A 116 16.12 22.61 -7.45
C MET A 116 15.06 23.08 -6.46
N LYS A 117 15.08 24.36 -6.07
CA LYS A 117 14.06 24.94 -5.21
C LYS A 117 12.68 24.87 -5.85
N ASP A 118 12.54 25.34 -7.09
CA ASP A 118 11.29 25.32 -7.83
C ASP A 118 10.78 23.88 -8.00
N TRP A 119 11.69 22.93 -8.24
CA TRP A 119 11.37 21.52 -8.37
C TRP A 119 10.87 20.89 -7.06
N ILE A 120 11.45 21.23 -5.92
CA ILE A 120 10.98 20.79 -4.59
C ILE A 120 9.59 21.32 -4.31
N GLU A 121 9.39 22.64 -4.51
CA GLU A 121 8.09 23.30 -4.30
C GLU A 121 7.02 22.73 -5.21
N HIS A 122 7.35 22.45 -6.48
CA HIS A 122 6.48 21.77 -7.44
C HIS A 122 6.03 20.40 -6.93
N ASN A 123 6.96 19.52 -6.52
CA ASN A 123 6.62 18.19 -6.03
C ASN A 123 5.78 18.21 -4.75
N LEU A 124 6.04 19.16 -3.86
CA LEU A 124 5.20 19.38 -2.67
C LEU A 124 3.80 19.87 -3.03
N SER A 125 3.67 20.68 -4.08
CA SER A 125 2.37 21.16 -4.57
C SER A 125 1.53 20.04 -5.17
N LEU A 126 2.14 19.11 -5.92
CA LEU A 126 1.47 17.94 -6.51
C LEU A 126 0.75 17.08 -5.45
N VAL A 127 1.30 16.99 -4.25
CA VAL A 127 0.71 16.24 -3.13
C VAL A 127 -0.04 17.16 -2.14
N HIS A 128 -0.34 18.41 -2.51
CA HIS A 128 -1.06 19.40 -1.71
C HIS A 128 -0.40 19.73 -0.35
N MET A 129 0.94 19.77 -0.32
CA MET A 129 1.73 20.04 0.90
C MET A 129 2.34 21.44 0.97
N THR A 130 2.05 22.36 0.04
CA THR A 130 2.59 23.72 -0.01
C THR A 130 2.35 24.48 1.30
N HIS A 131 1.16 24.35 1.93
CA HIS A 131 0.80 25.04 3.15
C HIS A 131 1.57 24.58 4.40
N ALA A 132 2.21 23.42 4.32
CA ALA A 132 2.91 22.80 5.44
C ALA A 132 4.37 22.43 5.11
N MET A 133 4.94 22.96 4.02
CA MET A 133 6.27 22.58 3.57
C MET A 133 7.39 22.90 4.57
N HIS A 134 7.21 23.91 5.43
CA HIS A 134 8.17 24.30 6.46
C HIS A 134 7.92 23.68 7.83
N LYS A 135 6.91 22.79 7.95
CA LYS A 135 6.62 22.06 9.18
C LYS A 135 7.47 20.79 9.28
N ARG A 136 7.78 20.41 10.51
CA ARG A 136 8.46 19.15 10.82
C ARG A 136 7.47 17.98 10.89
N PRO A 137 7.93 16.72 10.80
CA PRO A 137 7.05 15.56 10.88
C PRO A 137 6.18 15.51 12.14
N GLU A 138 6.65 15.99 13.28
CA GLU A 138 5.88 16.03 14.52
C GLU A 138 4.69 17.02 14.49
N GLU A 139 4.74 18.02 13.60
CA GLU A 139 3.73 19.07 13.47
C GLU A 139 2.66 18.75 12.41
N ILE A 140 2.74 17.61 11.75
CA ILE A 140 1.86 17.21 10.65
C ILE A 140 1.24 15.84 10.90
N SER A 141 0.05 15.60 10.34
CA SER A 141 -0.68 14.34 10.48
C SER A 141 0.04 13.17 9.77
N GLY A 142 -0.32 11.92 10.12
CA GLY A 142 0.19 10.72 9.44
C GLY A 142 -0.01 10.77 7.92
N GLY A 143 -1.20 11.18 7.47
CA GLY A 143 -1.49 11.35 6.05
C GLY A 143 -0.63 12.42 5.36
N MET A 144 -0.33 13.53 6.05
CA MET A 144 0.58 14.55 5.53
C MET A 144 2.03 14.01 5.44
N LYS A 145 2.47 13.22 6.42
CA LYS A 145 3.78 12.55 6.36
C LYS A 145 3.89 11.64 5.14
N GLN A 146 2.83 10.88 4.85
CA GLN A 146 2.78 10.00 3.68
C GLN A 146 2.88 10.79 2.38
N ARG A 147 2.17 11.91 2.25
CA ARG A 147 2.26 12.80 1.09
C ARG A 147 3.68 13.34 0.90
N VAL A 148 4.34 13.75 1.96
CA VAL A 148 5.76 14.20 1.89
C VAL A 148 6.67 13.06 1.44
N GLY A 149 6.46 11.83 1.93
CA GLY A 149 7.18 10.63 1.49
C GLY A 149 7.04 10.36 0.00
N ILE A 150 5.81 10.52 -0.53
CA ILE A 150 5.51 10.39 -1.97
C ILE A 150 6.18 11.52 -2.76
N ALA A 151 6.06 12.78 -2.32
CA ALA A 151 6.74 13.91 -2.97
C ALA A 151 8.25 13.71 -3.04
N ARG A 152 8.86 13.22 -1.96
CA ARG A 152 10.30 12.90 -1.91
C ARG A 152 10.68 11.85 -2.93
N ALA A 153 9.88 10.81 -3.10
CA ALA A 153 10.13 9.74 -4.06
C ALA A 153 9.97 10.24 -5.51
N LEU A 154 8.90 10.98 -5.81
CA LEU A 154 8.64 11.56 -7.14
C LEU A 154 9.70 12.59 -7.54
N ALA A 155 10.18 13.40 -6.58
CA ALA A 155 11.19 14.42 -6.84
C ALA A 155 12.54 13.87 -7.33
N MET A 156 12.78 12.57 -7.19
CA MET A 156 13.95 11.89 -7.75
C MET A 156 13.84 11.61 -9.25
N GLU A 157 12.68 11.83 -9.88
CA GLU A 157 12.38 11.46 -11.28
C GLU A 157 12.68 9.96 -11.54
N PRO A 158 12.12 9.03 -10.72
CA PRO A 158 12.47 7.63 -10.84
C PRO A 158 11.86 7.01 -12.10
N LYS A 159 12.54 6.00 -12.67
CA LYS A 159 11.96 5.15 -13.72
C LYS A 159 10.92 4.19 -13.17
N VAL A 160 11.12 3.72 -11.94
CA VAL A 160 10.24 2.81 -11.22
C VAL A 160 9.94 3.39 -9.84
N LEU A 161 8.66 3.61 -9.56
CA LEU A 161 8.15 4.01 -8.27
C LEU A 161 7.62 2.77 -7.54
N LEU A 162 8.20 2.47 -6.38
CA LEU A 162 7.87 1.34 -5.54
C LEU A 162 7.12 1.85 -4.31
N MET A 163 5.93 1.31 -4.04
CA MET A 163 5.09 1.78 -2.93
C MET A 163 4.60 0.61 -2.09
N ASP A 164 4.90 0.64 -0.80
CA ASP A 164 4.43 -0.37 0.16
C ASP A 164 3.28 0.22 0.99
N GLU A 165 2.04 -0.19 0.69
CA GLU A 165 0.79 0.25 1.33
C GLU A 165 0.67 1.78 1.47
N PRO A 166 0.83 2.56 0.38
CA PRO A 166 1.01 4.00 0.47
C PRO A 166 -0.21 4.76 1.00
N PHE A 167 -1.38 4.14 1.03
CA PHE A 167 -2.63 4.80 1.41
C PHE A 167 -3.22 4.28 2.73
N GLY A 168 -2.60 3.30 3.38
CA GLY A 168 -3.14 2.63 4.57
C GLY A 168 -3.41 3.54 5.76
N ALA A 169 -2.63 4.62 5.94
CA ALA A 169 -2.75 5.56 7.05
C ALA A 169 -3.68 6.76 6.76
N LEU A 170 -4.40 6.76 5.61
CA LEU A 170 -5.20 7.89 5.16
C LEU A 170 -6.70 7.67 5.42
N ASP A 171 -7.42 8.76 5.77
CA ASP A 171 -8.87 8.78 5.72
C ASP A 171 -9.38 8.68 4.27
N ALA A 172 -10.65 8.30 4.08
CA ALA A 172 -11.21 7.97 2.78
C ALA A 172 -11.12 9.11 1.74
N LEU A 173 -11.39 10.35 2.13
CA LEU A 173 -11.35 11.50 1.22
C LEU A 173 -9.91 11.87 0.85
N THR A 174 -9.02 11.94 1.84
CA THR A 174 -7.59 12.19 1.62
C THR A 174 -6.96 11.12 0.73
N ARG A 175 -7.33 9.85 0.95
CA ARG A 175 -6.91 8.71 0.13
C ARG A 175 -7.36 8.88 -1.31
N ALA A 176 -8.65 9.17 -1.54
CA ALA A 176 -9.19 9.35 -2.88
C ALA A 176 -8.45 10.45 -3.65
N HIS A 177 -8.28 11.63 -3.04
CA HIS A 177 -7.57 12.75 -3.68
C HIS A 177 -6.11 12.41 -4.00
N LEU A 178 -5.41 11.70 -3.10
CA LEU A 178 -4.02 11.35 -3.34
C LEU A 178 -3.87 10.29 -4.44
N GLN A 179 -4.80 9.34 -4.52
CA GLN A 179 -4.82 8.34 -5.59
C GLN A 179 -5.10 8.99 -6.95
N ASP A 180 -6.01 9.96 -7.02
CA ASP A 180 -6.31 10.72 -8.24
C ASP A 180 -5.07 11.52 -8.69
N SER A 181 -4.43 12.24 -7.76
CA SER A 181 -3.16 12.96 -8.04
C SER A 181 -2.05 12.02 -8.53
N LEU A 182 -1.91 10.82 -7.93
CA LEU A 182 -0.91 9.85 -8.37
C LEU A 182 -1.18 9.30 -9.76
N MET A 183 -2.44 9.08 -10.14
CA MET A 183 -2.80 8.66 -11.50
C MET A 183 -2.46 9.76 -12.52
N GLU A 184 -2.73 11.02 -12.20
CA GLU A 184 -2.36 12.15 -13.06
C GLU A 184 -0.85 12.25 -13.23
N ILE A 185 -0.09 12.23 -12.13
CA ILE A 185 1.38 12.28 -12.14
C ILE A 185 1.97 11.11 -12.92
N GLN A 186 1.47 9.90 -12.71
CA GLN A 186 1.95 8.71 -13.43
C GLN A 186 1.70 8.81 -14.94
N ASN A 187 0.55 9.35 -15.35
CA ASN A 187 0.24 9.60 -16.76
C ASN A 187 1.18 10.64 -17.38
N GLU A 188 1.52 11.71 -16.65
CA GLU A 188 2.42 12.78 -17.12
C GLU A 188 3.87 12.29 -17.20
N LEU A 189 4.37 11.62 -16.17
CA LEU A 189 5.76 11.19 -16.08
C LEU A 189 6.03 9.87 -16.82
N ASN A 190 4.97 9.10 -17.12
CA ASN A 190 5.06 7.77 -17.74
C ASN A 190 6.08 6.85 -17.02
N ASN A 191 6.17 6.98 -15.68
CA ASN A 191 7.00 6.09 -14.87
C ASN A 191 6.25 4.79 -14.55
N THR A 192 7.02 3.72 -14.37
CA THR A 192 6.48 2.41 -13.99
C THR A 192 6.20 2.40 -12.50
N VAL A 193 5.05 1.84 -12.10
CA VAL A 193 4.65 1.79 -10.68
C VAL A 193 4.45 0.34 -10.25
N ILE A 194 5.03 -0.03 -9.10
CA ILE A 194 4.72 -1.26 -8.38
C ILE A 194 4.21 -0.87 -7.01
N MET A 195 2.96 -1.19 -6.73
CA MET A 195 2.30 -0.89 -5.46
C MET A 195 1.90 -2.16 -4.73
N ILE A 196 2.20 -2.24 -3.46
CA ILE A 196 1.61 -3.25 -2.58
C ILE A 196 0.37 -2.64 -1.96
N THR A 197 -0.73 -3.36 -2.02
CA THR A 197 -1.96 -3.03 -1.31
C THR A 197 -2.68 -4.30 -0.87
N HIS A 198 -3.47 -4.18 0.19
CA HIS A 198 -4.43 -5.19 0.63
C HIS A 198 -5.88 -4.78 0.30
N ASP A 199 -6.06 -3.60 -0.27
CA ASP A 199 -7.37 -3.08 -0.68
C ASP A 199 -7.63 -3.42 -2.15
N VAL A 200 -8.67 -4.23 -2.38
CA VAL A 200 -9.06 -4.72 -3.71
C VAL A 200 -9.53 -3.57 -4.61
N ASP A 201 -10.23 -2.59 -4.02
CA ASP A 201 -10.73 -1.44 -4.76
C ASP A 201 -9.57 -0.54 -5.23
N GLU A 202 -8.54 -0.34 -4.41
CA GLU A 202 -7.32 0.35 -4.82
C GLU A 202 -6.62 -0.37 -5.98
N ALA A 203 -6.46 -1.69 -5.87
CA ALA A 203 -5.79 -2.48 -6.90
C ALA A 203 -6.51 -2.38 -8.24
N VAL A 204 -7.85 -2.57 -8.27
CA VAL A 204 -8.62 -2.51 -9.53
C VAL A 204 -8.68 -1.09 -10.09
N LEU A 205 -8.81 -0.07 -9.22
CA LEU A 205 -8.89 1.33 -9.65
C LEU A 205 -7.61 1.83 -10.30
N LEU A 206 -6.44 1.47 -9.73
CA LEU A 206 -5.17 2.12 -10.08
C LEU A 206 -4.37 1.32 -11.11
N SER A 207 -4.51 0.00 -11.14
CA SER A 207 -3.55 -0.86 -11.85
C SER A 207 -3.96 -1.19 -13.29
N ASP A 208 -2.97 -1.41 -14.13
CA ASP A 208 -3.14 -2.04 -15.45
C ASP A 208 -3.09 -3.57 -15.32
N ARG A 209 -2.35 -4.08 -14.31
CA ARG A 209 -2.35 -5.50 -13.92
C ARG A 209 -2.30 -5.65 -12.41
N ILE A 210 -2.99 -6.68 -11.93
CA ILE A 210 -2.91 -7.11 -10.54
C ILE A 210 -2.18 -8.44 -10.49
N VAL A 211 -1.07 -8.48 -9.77
CA VAL A 211 -0.27 -9.68 -9.54
C VAL A 211 -0.63 -10.24 -8.18
N MET A 212 -1.24 -11.41 -8.18
CA MET A 212 -1.72 -12.09 -6.98
C MET A 212 -0.70 -13.13 -6.53
N MET A 213 -0.14 -12.93 -5.33
CA MET A 213 0.89 -13.82 -4.74
C MET A 213 0.25 -15.00 -4.02
N THR A 214 0.88 -16.17 -4.11
CA THR A 214 0.50 -17.34 -3.30
C THR A 214 0.86 -17.11 -1.82
N ASN A 215 0.35 -17.97 -0.92
CA ASN A 215 0.75 -17.94 0.48
C ASN A 215 2.20 -18.40 0.66
N GLY A 216 2.89 -17.80 1.64
CA GLY A 216 4.19 -18.30 2.11
C GLY A 216 4.07 -19.55 3.01
N PRO A 217 5.19 -20.24 3.31
CA PRO A 217 6.52 -20.06 2.72
C PRO A 217 6.59 -20.42 1.23
N GLU A 218 7.73 -20.14 0.59
CA GLU A 218 7.94 -20.42 -0.84
C GLU A 218 6.90 -19.76 -1.75
N ALA A 219 6.55 -18.52 -1.44
CA ALA A 219 5.56 -17.78 -2.19
C ALA A 219 6.03 -17.45 -3.61
N THR A 220 5.11 -17.52 -4.55
CA THR A 220 5.35 -17.21 -5.96
C THR A 220 4.20 -16.38 -6.54
N VAL A 221 4.28 -16.04 -7.83
CA VAL A 221 3.15 -15.45 -8.56
C VAL A 221 2.11 -16.52 -8.81
N GLY A 222 0.94 -16.36 -8.20
CA GLY A 222 -0.17 -17.31 -8.35
C GLY A 222 -1.01 -17.04 -9.59
N GLU A 223 -1.40 -15.78 -9.79
CA GLU A 223 -2.21 -15.37 -10.94
C GLU A 223 -1.92 -13.90 -11.28
N ILE A 224 -2.05 -13.55 -12.56
CA ILE A 224 -1.95 -12.16 -13.04
C ILE A 224 -3.27 -11.82 -13.73
N LEU A 225 -3.95 -10.78 -13.23
CA LEU A 225 -5.19 -10.28 -13.78
C LEU A 225 -4.92 -8.98 -14.54
N GLU A 226 -5.20 -8.95 -15.83
CA GLU A 226 -5.13 -7.73 -16.65
C GLU A 226 -6.41 -6.91 -16.45
N ILE A 227 -6.26 -5.59 -16.25
CA ILE A 227 -7.36 -4.65 -16.01
C ILE A 227 -7.54 -3.76 -17.23
N ASP A 228 -8.48 -4.13 -18.08
CA ASP A 228 -8.82 -3.38 -19.31
C ASP A 228 -9.96 -2.39 -19.03
N LEU A 229 -9.69 -1.42 -18.14
CA LEU A 229 -10.58 -0.30 -17.86
C LEU A 229 -9.98 0.98 -18.45
N PRO A 230 -10.77 1.77 -19.19
CA PRO A 230 -10.28 2.99 -19.82
C PRO A 230 -9.81 4.01 -18.80
N ARG A 231 -8.78 4.81 -19.15
CA ARG A 231 -8.27 5.92 -18.36
C ARG A 231 -8.74 7.26 -18.97
N PRO A 232 -9.01 8.32 -18.18
CA PRO A 232 -8.97 8.39 -16.73
C PRO A 232 -10.14 7.62 -16.07
N ARG A 233 -9.87 6.93 -14.97
CA ARG A 233 -10.87 6.15 -14.23
C ARG A 233 -11.62 7.04 -13.24
N ASN A 234 -12.94 7.15 -13.42
CA ASN A 234 -13.80 7.91 -12.52
C ASN A 234 -14.45 6.98 -11.50
N ARG A 235 -14.16 7.19 -10.20
CA ARG A 235 -14.65 6.36 -9.08
C ARG A 235 -16.17 6.23 -9.03
N ILE A 236 -16.88 7.35 -9.27
CA ILE A 236 -18.36 7.37 -9.19
C ILE A 236 -18.93 6.56 -10.35
N ALA A 237 -18.40 6.75 -11.57
CA ALA A 237 -18.87 6.01 -12.74
C ALA A 237 -18.54 4.50 -12.64
N LEU A 238 -17.42 4.13 -12.00
CA LEU A 238 -17.02 2.73 -11.84
C LEU A 238 -17.81 2.00 -10.74
N ALA A 239 -18.48 2.70 -9.82
CA ALA A 239 -19.22 2.05 -8.72
C ALA A 239 -20.29 1.07 -9.23
N ASP A 240 -20.96 1.42 -10.33
CA ASP A 240 -22.00 0.59 -10.95
C ASP A 240 -21.52 -0.12 -12.23
N ASP A 241 -20.22 -0.05 -12.54
CA ASP A 241 -19.66 -0.67 -13.74
C ASP A 241 -19.56 -2.20 -13.58
N PRO A 242 -20.20 -3.01 -14.46
CA PRO A 242 -20.17 -4.45 -14.36
C PRO A 242 -18.76 -5.06 -14.51
N GLN A 243 -17.91 -4.49 -15.37
CA GLN A 243 -16.56 -4.96 -15.60
C GLN A 243 -15.65 -4.68 -14.40
N TYR A 244 -15.78 -3.50 -13.79
CA TYR A 244 -15.10 -3.18 -12.52
C TYR A 244 -15.47 -4.17 -11.43
N ASN A 245 -16.76 -4.49 -11.28
CA ASN A 245 -17.25 -5.44 -10.28
C ASN A 245 -16.80 -6.89 -10.57
N GLN A 246 -16.66 -7.28 -11.85
CA GLN A 246 -16.07 -8.57 -12.23
C GLN A 246 -14.58 -8.69 -11.82
N TYR A 247 -13.79 -7.64 -12.04
CA TYR A 247 -12.39 -7.63 -11.61
C TYR A 247 -12.28 -7.73 -10.08
N ARG A 248 -13.10 -6.98 -9.33
CA ARG A 248 -13.14 -7.09 -7.86
C ARG A 248 -13.47 -8.52 -7.41
N ALA A 249 -14.50 -9.12 -8.02
CA ALA A 249 -14.89 -10.49 -7.69
C ALA A 249 -13.79 -11.51 -7.99
N ALA A 250 -13.05 -11.36 -9.11
CA ALA A 250 -11.93 -12.23 -9.47
C ALA A 250 -10.81 -12.15 -8.43
N VAL A 251 -10.42 -10.95 -7.99
CA VAL A 251 -9.39 -10.77 -6.95
C VAL A 251 -9.84 -11.36 -5.62
N LEU A 252 -11.10 -11.11 -5.21
CA LEU A 252 -11.65 -11.68 -3.98
C LEU A 252 -11.71 -13.20 -4.03
N SER A 253 -12.15 -13.81 -5.15
CA SER A 253 -12.18 -15.26 -5.33
C SER A 253 -10.78 -15.86 -5.16
N PHE A 254 -9.75 -15.26 -5.78
CA PHE A 254 -8.37 -15.71 -5.59
C PHE A 254 -7.95 -15.66 -4.12
N LEU A 255 -8.23 -14.54 -3.42
CA LEU A 255 -7.82 -14.34 -2.03
C LEU A 255 -8.55 -15.31 -1.07
N TYR A 256 -9.82 -15.62 -1.32
CA TYR A 256 -10.62 -16.47 -0.42
C TYR A 256 -10.59 -17.96 -0.78
N GLU A 257 -10.54 -18.31 -2.06
CA GLU A 257 -10.71 -19.70 -2.52
C GLU A 257 -9.37 -20.38 -2.78
N LYS A 258 -8.47 -19.73 -3.54
CA LYS A 258 -7.20 -20.34 -3.93
C LYS A 258 -6.14 -20.34 -2.82
N GLN A 259 -6.37 -19.57 -1.75
CA GLN A 259 -5.44 -19.46 -0.62
C GLN A 259 -5.87 -20.29 0.60
N ARG A 260 -7.02 -20.99 0.57
CA ARG A 260 -7.31 -22.04 1.55
C ARG A 260 -6.27 -23.14 1.36
N LYS A 261 -5.41 -23.37 2.38
CA LYS A 261 -4.68 -24.64 2.47
C LYS A 261 -5.74 -25.75 2.44
N PRO A 262 -5.58 -26.84 1.64
CA PRO A 262 -6.44 -27.99 1.80
C PRO A 262 -6.35 -28.38 3.29
N ASP A 263 -7.49 -28.48 3.97
CA ASP A 263 -7.57 -29.02 5.32
C ASP A 263 -6.86 -30.36 5.31
N THR A 264 -5.61 -30.38 5.75
CA THR A 264 -4.94 -31.63 6.12
C THR A 264 -5.71 -32.11 7.32
N GLY A 265 -6.57 -33.12 7.10
CA GLY A 265 -7.56 -33.67 8.03
C GLY A 265 -6.97 -34.12 9.36
N GLU A 266 -6.62 -33.17 10.19
CA GLU A 266 -6.51 -33.33 11.63
C GLU A 266 -7.82 -32.84 12.22
N THR A 267 -8.67 -33.82 12.54
CA THR A 267 -9.84 -33.65 13.39
C THR A 267 -9.44 -32.94 14.67
N SER A 268 -9.52 -31.62 14.69
CA SER A 268 -9.47 -30.86 15.91
C SER A 268 -10.71 -31.25 16.73
N LYS A 269 -10.52 -32.06 17.77
CA LYS A 269 -11.47 -32.25 18.86
C LYS A 269 -11.88 -30.86 19.32
N LYS A 270 -13.12 -30.46 19.08
CA LYS A 270 -13.74 -29.31 19.73
C LYS A 270 -13.54 -29.45 21.24
N PRO A 271 -13.06 -28.42 21.94
CA PRO A 271 -13.15 -28.43 23.41
C PRO A 271 -14.63 -28.37 23.80
N ALA A 272 -15.05 -29.33 24.63
CA ALA A 272 -16.42 -29.49 25.15
C ALA A 272 -16.81 -28.40 26.21
N GLU A 273 -16.29 -27.17 26.08
CA GLU A 273 -16.53 -26.08 27.02
C GLU A 273 -17.43 -24.95 26.48
N GLU A 274 -17.70 -24.88 25.17
CA GLU A 274 -18.58 -23.82 24.63
C GLU A 274 -20.09 -24.13 24.72
N GLU A 275 -20.49 -25.37 24.98
CA GLU A 275 -21.89 -25.75 25.13
C GLU A 275 -22.50 -25.41 26.51
N LYS A 276 -21.66 -25.04 27.49
CA LYS A 276 -22.15 -24.66 28.83
C LYS A 276 -22.44 -23.18 29.05
N LEU A 277 -21.99 -22.31 28.09
CA LEU A 277 -22.25 -20.86 28.20
C LEU A 277 -23.52 -20.40 27.51
N ALA A 278 -24.09 -21.20 26.61
CA ALA A 278 -25.31 -20.86 25.87
C ALA A 278 -26.62 -21.17 26.63
N HIS A 279 -26.56 -21.85 27.78
CA HIS A 279 -27.75 -22.28 28.50
C HIS A 279 -28.12 -21.40 29.72
N ASN A 280 -27.36 -20.33 29.99
CA ASN A 280 -27.58 -19.45 31.16
C ASN A 280 -28.02 -18.02 30.82
N LEU A 281 -28.62 -17.80 29.65
CA LEU A 281 -29.21 -16.50 29.28
C LEU A 281 -30.65 -16.70 28.88
N GLN A 282 -31.51 -17.12 29.82
CA GLN A 282 -32.94 -16.89 29.76
C GLN A 282 -33.29 -15.75 30.75
N PRO A 283 -34.06 -14.73 30.34
CA PRO A 283 -34.44 -13.65 31.22
C PRO A 283 -35.51 -14.15 32.20
N GLU A 284 -35.25 -14.01 33.50
CA GLU A 284 -36.27 -14.16 34.58
C GLU A 284 -37.31 -13.06 34.44
N GLU A 285 -38.55 -13.47 34.17
CA GLU A 285 -39.75 -12.64 34.39
C GLU A 285 -39.92 -12.37 35.86
N THR A 286 -39.66 -11.17 36.35
CA THR A 286 -40.11 -10.69 37.64
C THR A 286 -41.42 -9.92 37.48
N LYS A 287 -42.51 -10.52 37.96
CA LYS A 287 -43.82 -9.89 38.22
C LYS A 287 -43.74 -8.98 39.45
N GLY A 288 -44.41 -7.82 39.33
CA GLY A 288 -45.04 -7.08 40.43
C GLY A 288 -44.08 -6.18 41.22
N ASP A 289 -44.32 -4.91 41.43
CA ASP A 289 -45.48 -4.30 42.07
C ASP A 289 -45.48 -2.79 41.81
N VAL A 290 -46.70 -2.29 41.62
CA VAL A 290 -47.03 -0.87 41.53
C VAL A 290 -47.07 -0.28 42.93
N SER A 291 -46.24 0.75 43.18
CA SER A 291 -46.57 1.74 44.19
C SER A 291 -46.00 3.10 43.85
N THR A 292 -46.95 3.98 43.64
CA THR A 292 -46.96 5.42 43.62
C THR A 292 -45.99 6.06 44.63
N ILE A 293 -45.18 7.02 44.21
CA ILE A 293 -44.84 8.18 45.02
C ILE A 293 -44.56 9.41 44.14
N GLU A 294 -45.22 10.41 44.50
CA GLU A 294 -45.38 11.79 44.12
C GLU A 294 -44.17 12.65 43.69
N THR A 295 -44.52 13.50 42.80
CA THR A 295 -44.02 14.82 42.45
C THR A 295 -43.32 15.58 43.62
N THR A 296 -42.15 16.15 43.34
CA THR A 296 -41.86 17.52 43.78
C THR A 296 -40.91 18.21 42.79
N ALA A 297 -41.45 19.24 42.21
CA ALA A 297 -40.71 20.26 41.46
C ALA A 297 -39.80 21.04 42.44
N ASN A 298 -38.63 21.38 42.05
CA ASN A 298 -38.03 22.63 42.48
C ASN A 298 -37.14 23.22 41.39
N SER A 299 -37.57 24.41 40.98
CA SER A 299 -36.89 25.37 40.16
C SER A 299 -35.84 26.09 40.99
N GLU A 300 -34.65 26.25 40.45
CA GLU A 300 -33.91 27.51 40.72
C GLU A 300 -32.91 27.82 39.60
N LYS A 301 -33.12 29.03 39.12
CA LYS A 301 -32.28 29.89 38.30
C LYS A 301 -30.89 30.07 38.92
N VAL A 302 -29.87 30.39 38.11
CA VAL A 302 -29.16 31.68 38.15
C VAL A 302 -27.88 31.62 37.29
N LYS A 303 -27.85 32.49 36.24
CA LYS A 303 -26.87 33.49 35.79
C LYS A 303 -25.35 33.16 35.79
N ALA A 304 -24.82 33.19 34.58
CA ALA A 304 -23.86 34.15 34.00
C ALA A 304 -22.63 34.54 34.84
N ALA A 305 -21.47 34.17 34.37
CA ALA A 305 -20.31 35.02 34.15
C ALA A 305 -19.41 34.34 33.07
#